data_007e1e63300396d691e16365f75dfb19
#
_entry.id   007e1e63300396d691e16365f75dfb19
#
_cell.length_a   1.000
_cell.length_b   1.000
_cell.length_c   1.000
_cell.angle_alpha   90.00
_cell.angle_beta   90.00
_cell.angle_gamma   90.00
#
_symmetry.space_group_name_H-M   'P 1'
#
loop_
_entity.id
_entity.type
_entity.pdbx_description
1 polymer ?
#
loop_
_entity_poly.entity_id
_entity_poly.type
_entity_poly.pdbx_seq_one_letter_code
_entity_poly.pdbx_strand_id
1 'polypeptide(L)'
;MIMSAAALSAQNADSILGTYLSEEGTGKIKITKADGKYIGTLIWTVVEGALDIKNPDKSLRSKALAGKVILKDMTFDAGKNEWKGGTIYDPESGNTYKATVMLKENGDLTLRGYVGVPTLGRNSFWTRIKE
;
A
#
# COMPACT_ATOMS: atom_id res chain seq x y z
N MET A 1 7.48 36.00 -2.57
CA MET A 1 7.20 35.35 -2.59
C MET A 1 7.69 34.26 -2.86
N ILE A 2 7.85 33.78 -2.78
CA ILE A 2 8.20 32.94 -3.02
C ILE A 2 8.28 31.72 -2.58
N MET A 3 8.14 31.25 -1.89
CA MET A 3 8.02 30.21 -1.46
C MET A 3 7.60 29.08 -2.12
N SER A 4 7.17 29.22 -3.02
CA SER A 4 6.53 28.23 -3.85
C SER A 4 7.46 27.15 -4.36
N ALA A 5 8.71 27.46 -4.54
CA ALA A 5 9.68 26.46 -4.98
C ALA A 5 9.78 25.28 -4.01
N ALA A 6 9.79 25.56 -2.72
CA ALA A 6 9.85 24.52 -1.74
C ALA A 6 8.58 23.63 -1.78
N ALA A 7 7.43 24.25 -2.01
CA ALA A 7 6.18 23.52 -2.10
C ALA A 7 6.16 22.59 -3.31
N LEU A 8 6.81 22.97 -4.42
CA LEU A 8 6.81 22.17 -5.63
C LEU A 8 7.57 20.85 -5.50
N SER A 9 8.58 20.81 -4.64
CA SER A 9 9.40 19.62 -4.49
C SER A 9 8.99 18.75 -3.32
N ALA A 10 8.12 19.23 -2.45
CA ALA A 10 7.80 18.54 -1.21
C ALA A 10 6.64 17.56 -1.43
N GLN A 11 6.83 16.35 -0.97
CA GLN A 11 5.72 15.43 -0.75
C GLN A 11 5.21 15.66 0.66
N ASN A 12 3.92 15.46 0.85
CA ASN A 12 3.33 15.50 2.18
C ASN A 12 2.64 14.17 2.46
N ALA A 13 2.14 14.03 3.67
CA ALA A 13 1.53 12.77 4.10
C ALA A 13 0.40 12.31 3.17
N ASP A 14 -0.37 13.24 2.65
CA ASP A 14 -1.53 12.91 1.80
C ASP A 14 -1.16 12.65 0.34
N SER A 15 0.10 12.80 -0.04
CA SER A 15 0.53 12.53 -1.42
C SER A 15 0.31 11.08 -1.82
N ILE A 16 0.23 10.17 -0.85
CA ILE A 16 0.02 8.74 -1.10
C ILE A 16 -1.43 8.41 -1.48
N LEU A 17 -2.37 9.30 -1.19
CA LEU A 17 -3.79 9.03 -1.45
C LEU A 17 -4.04 8.80 -2.94
N GLY A 18 -4.82 7.77 -3.26
CA GLY A 18 -5.15 7.44 -4.64
C GLY A 18 -5.28 5.95 -4.85
N THR A 19 -5.43 5.56 -6.11
CA THR A 19 -5.61 4.17 -6.51
C THR A 19 -4.39 3.71 -7.29
N TYR A 20 -3.98 2.49 -7.04
CA TYR A 20 -2.78 1.90 -7.63
C TYR A 20 -3.09 0.53 -8.20
N LEU A 21 -2.40 0.19 -9.29
CA LEU A 21 -2.41 -1.16 -9.87
C LEU A 21 -1.20 -1.90 -9.29
N SER A 22 -1.43 -3.11 -8.80
CA SER A 22 -0.35 -3.94 -8.26
C SER A 22 0.67 -4.28 -9.36
N GLU A 23 1.89 -4.65 -8.94
CA GLU A 23 2.99 -4.90 -9.87
C GLU A 23 2.64 -5.88 -10.98
N GLU A 24 1.90 -6.93 -10.64
CA GLU A 24 1.53 -7.97 -11.61
C GLU A 24 0.19 -7.70 -12.29
N GLY A 25 -0.44 -6.58 -11.98
CA GLY A 25 -1.72 -6.23 -12.58
C GLY A 25 -2.90 -7.02 -12.05
N THR A 26 -2.74 -7.74 -10.94
CA THR A 26 -3.75 -8.64 -10.41
C THR A 26 -4.75 -7.98 -9.49
N GLY A 27 -4.45 -6.79 -9.01
CA GLY A 27 -5.34 -6.07 -8.09
C GLY A 27 -5.18 -4.57 -8.18
N LYS A 28 -6.22 -3.87 -7.76
CA LYS A 28 -6.17 -2.41 -7.58
C LYS A 28 -6.37 -2.10 -6.12
N ILE A 29 -5.54 -1.23 -5.60
CA ILE A 29 -5.52 -0.86 -4.19
C ILE A 29 -5.80 0.63 -4.06
N LYS A 30 -6.79 0.97 -3.25
CA LYS A 30 -7.12 2.37 -2.98
C LYS A 30 -6.58 2.75 -1.60
N ILE A 31 -5.73 3.76 -1.57
CA ILE A 31 -5.17 4.26 -0.32
C ILE A 31 -6.02 5.43 0.17
N THR A 32 -6.48 5.32 1.40
CA THR A 32 -7.30 6.31 2.08
C THR A 32 -6.74 6.59 3.46
N LYS A 33 -7.24 7.64 4.08
CA LYS A 33 -6.81 8.03 5.42
C LYS A 33 -7.92 7.70 6.42
N ALA A 34 -7.55 7.05 7.51
CA ALA A 34 -8.47 6.67 8.57
C ALA A 34 -7.80 6.91 9.93
N ASP A 35 -8.38 7.78 10.74
CA ASP A 35 -7.88 8.09 12.08
C ASP A 35 -6.40 8.51 12.08
N GLY A 36 -6.02 9.35 11.11
CA GLY A 36 -4.66 9.88 11.01
C GLY A 36 -3.64 8.92 10.45
N LYS A 37 -4.06 7.71 10.10
CA LYS A 37 -3.18 6.70 9.48
C LYS A 37 -3.68 6.38 8.09
N TYR A 38 -2.82 5.78 7.28
CA TYR A 38 -3.15 5.44 5.90
C TYR A 38 -3.37 3.94 5.80
N ILE A 39 -4.42 3.58 5.07
CA ILE A 39 -4.77 2.18 4.80
C ILE A 39 -4.93 1.98 3.30
N GLY A 40 -4.71 0.75 2.85
CA GLY A 40 -4.92 0.37 1.45
C GLY A 40 -5.94 -0.75 1.37
N THR A 41 -7.01 -0.50 0.62
CA THR A 41 -8.08 -1.47 0.43
C THR A 41 -7.99 -2.05 -0.97
N LEU A 42 -8.02 -3.36 -1.08
CA LEU A 42 -8.06 -4.05 -2.37
C LEU A 42 -9.48 -3.87 -2.92
N ILE A 43 -9.63 -3.06 -3.97
CA ILE A 43 -10.95 -2.71 -4.49
C ILE A 43 -11.33 -3.48 -5.74
N TRP A 44 -10.38 -4.16 -6.34
CA TRP A 44 -10.61 -4.93 -7.57
C TRP A 44 -9.59 -6.05 -7.67
N THR A 45 -10.00 -7.19 -8.16
CA THR A 45 -9.13 -8.33 -8.45
C THR A 45 -9.34 -8.77 -9.89
N VAL A 46 -8.24 -9.16 -10.57
CA VAL A 46 -8.31 -9.58 -11.97
C VAL A 46 -9.19 -10.83 -12.13
N VAL A 47 -9.15 -11.72 -11.14
CA VAL A 47 -10.07 -12.86 -11.10
C VAL A 47 -11.31 -12.38 -10.36
N GLU A 48 -12.43 -12.33 -11.08
CA GLU A 48 -13.69 -11.91 -10.50
C GLU A 48 -14.13 -12.85 -9.40
N GLY A 49 -14.54 -12.28 -8.26
CA GLY A 49 -15.00 -13.07 -7.13
C GLY A 49 -13.92 -13.80 -6.36
N ALA A 50 -12.65 -13.45 -6.56
CA ALA A 50 -11.54 -14.09 -5.84
C ALA A 50 -11.76 -14.05 -4.34
N LEU A 51 -11.49 -15.17 -3.67
CA LEU A 51 -11.64 -15.33 -2.23
C LEU A 51 -10.28 -15.38 -1.55
N ASP A 52 -10.30 -15.13 -0.24
CA ASP A 52 -9.08 -15.07 0.58
C ASP A 52 -8.65 -16.48 1.03
N ILE A 53 -8.44 -17.36 0.07
CA ILE A 53 -8.24 -18.79 0.31
C ILE A 53 -6.95 -19.13 1.05
N LYS A 54 -5.98 -18.25 1.05
CA LYS A 54 -4.70 -18.46 1.73
C LYS A 54 -4.65 -17.88 3.14
N ASN A 55 -5.76 -17.27 3.59
CA ASN A 55 -5.76 -16.65 4.91
C ASN A 55 -5.48 -17.72 5.98
N PRO A 56 -4.54 -17.45 6.91
CA PRO A 56 -4.25 -18.36 8.02
C PRO A 56 -5.47 -18.59 8.91
N ASP A 57 -6.38 -17.61 8.99
CA ASP A 57 -7.64 -17.76 9.69
C ASP A 57 -8.65 -18.42 8.76
N LYS A 58 -8.98 -19.67 9.05
CA LYS A 58 -9.88 -20.46 8.20
C LYS A 58 -11.25 -19.81 8.02
N SER A 59 -11.72 -19.08 9.02
CA SER A 59 -13.03 -18.43 8.96
C SER A 59 -13.08 -17.31 7.92
N LEU A 60 -11.92 -16.78 7.50
CA LEU A 60 -11.84 -15.71 6.52
C LEU A 60 -11.62 -16.19 5.09
N ARG A 61 -11.38 -17.50 4.89
CA ARG A 61 -11.05 -18.04 3.56
C ARG A 61 -12.18 -17.96 2.55
N SER A 62 -13.41 -17.87 3.03
CA SER A 62 -14.58 -17.73 2.16
C SER A 62 -14.96 -16.26 1.91
N LYS A 63 -14.20 -15.33 2.45
CA LYS A 63 -14.47 -13.91 2.26
C LYS A 63 -13.84 -13.42 0.95
N ALA A 64 -14.50 -12.46 0.30
CA ALA A 64 -13.97 -11.88 -0.92
C ALA A 64 -12.68 -11.09 -0.62
N LEU A 65 -11.73 -11.17 -1.54
CA LEU A 65 -10.54 -10.31 -1.48
C LEU A 65 -10.89 -8.86 -1.78
N ALA A 66 -11.81 -8.63 -2.72
CA ALA A 66 -12.29 -7.27 -2.98
C ALA A 66 -12.99 -6.72 -1.74
N GLY A 67 -12.54 -5.56 -1.28
CA GLY A 67 -13.02 -4.94 -0.05
C GLY A 67 -12.12 -5.17 1.16
N LYS A 68 -11.11 -6.02 1.03
CA LYS A 68 -10.21 -6.31 2.15
C LYS A 68 -9.16 -5.21 2.29
N VAL A 69 -8.95 -4.76 3.53
CA VAL A 69 -7.85 -3.84 3.84
C VAL A 69 -6.59 -4.69 3.94
N ILE A 70 -5.66 -4.46 3.02
CA ILE A 70 -4.40 -5.23 2.96
C ILE A 70 -3.20 -4.43 3.45
N LEU A 71 -3.23 -3.10 3.35
CA LEU A 71 -2.19 -2.23 3.87
C LEU A 71 -2.76 -1.49 5.07
N LYS A 72 -2.11 -1.59 6.24
CA LYS A 72 -2.66 -1.08 7.49
C LYS A 72 -1.69 -0.20 8.24
N ASP A 73 -2.24 0.79 8.93
CA ASP A 73 -1.55 1.55 9.98
C ASP A 73 -0.28 2.26 9.54
N MET A 74 -0.25 2.73 8.30
CA MET A 74 0.91 3.46 7.80
C MET A 74 0.90 4.89 8.30
N THR A 75 2.06 5.37 8.75
CA THR A 75 2.23 6.76 9.18
C THR A 75 3.36 7.41 8.41
N PHE A 76 3.23 8.71 8.16
CA PHE A 76 4.21 9.43 7.37
C PHE A 76 5.40 9.91 8.22
N ASP A 77 6.60 9.63 7.75
CA ASP A 77 7.84 10.12 8.32
C ASP A 77 8.38 11.22 7.40
N ALA A 78 8.15 12.48 7.79
CA ALA A 78 8.56 13.61 6.97
C ALA A 78 10.07 13.72 6.82
N GLY A 79 10.81 13.28 7.84
CA GLY A 79 12.28 13.32 7.80
C GLY A 79 12.87 12.40 6.74
N LYS A 80 12.24 11.27 6.50
CA LYS A 80 12.68 10.30 5.50
C LYS A 80 11.80 10.28 4.26
N ASN A 81 10.74 11.05 4.25
CA ASN A 81 9.81 11.13 3.14
C ASN A 81 9.26 9.74 2.77
N GLU A 82 8.81 9.01 3.78
CA GLU A 82 8.29 7.66 3.61
C GLU A 82 7.12 7.40 4.55
N TRP A 83 6.32 6.39 4.23
CA TRP A 83 5.25 5.91 5.11
C TRP A 83 5.71 4.59 5.69
N LYS A 84 5.52 4.40 7.00
CA LYS A 84 6.04 3.24 7.70
C LYS A 84 5.18 2.90 8.93
N GLY A 85 5.59 1.87 9.64
CA GLY A 85 4.98 1.49 10.91
C GLY A 85 3.80 0.56 10.79
N GLY A 86 3.39 0.25 9.57
CA GLY A 86 2.25 -0.63 9.35
C GLY A 86 2.64 -1.96 8.74
N THR A 87 1.62 -2.64 8.20
CA THR A 87 1.76 -3.99 7.66
C THR A 87 1.10 -4.12 6.30
N ILE A 88 1.57 -5.10 5.53
CA ILE A 88 0.97 -5.49 4.26
C ILE A 88 0.63 -6.98 4.29
N TYR A 89 -0.62 -7.29 3.95
CA TYR A 89 -1.07 -8.67 3.78
C TYR A 89 -0.91 -9.08 2.32
N ASP A 90 -0.28 -10.23 2.10
CA ASP A 90 -0.10 -10.80 0.77
C ASP A 90 -1.13 -11.91 0.55
N PRO A 91 -2.15 -11.69 -0.31
CA PRO A 91 -3.18 -12.71 -0.54
C PRO A 91 -2.65 -13.97 -1.21
N GLU A 92 -1.52 -13.89 -1.93
CA GLU A 92 -0.98 -15.05 -2.63
C GLU A 92 -0.34 -16.05 -1.69
N SER A 93 0.26 -15.58 -0.60
CA SER A 93 0.90 -16.44 0.39
C SER A 93 0.09 -16.59 1.67
N GLY A 94 -0.79 -15.63 1.96
CA GLY A 94 -1.47 -15.55 3.24
C GLY A 94 -0.64 -14.97 4.36
N ASN A 95 0.55 -14.46 4.03
CA ASN A 95 1.46 -13.89 5.02
C ASN A 95 1.27 -12.39 5.17
N THR A 96 1.56 -11.89 6.37
CA THR A 96 1.55 -10.46 6.66
C THR A 96 2.97 -10.03 6.99
N TYR A 97 3.42 -8.94 6.36
CA TYR A 97 4.76 -8.40 6.51
C TYR A 97 4.70 -7.00 7.06
N LYS A 98 5.78 -6.56 7.69
CA LYS A 98 5.98 -5.15 7.99
C LYS A 98 6.18 -4.41 6.67
N ALA A 99 5.77 -3.15 6.60
CA ALA A 99 5.77 -2.41 5.35
C ALA A 99 6.37 -1.03 5.49
N THR A 100 7.10 -0.63 4.46
CA THR A 100 7.54 0.74 4.25
C THR A 100 7.17 1.11 2.82
N VAL A 101 6.69 2.34 2.62
CA VAL A 101 6.21 2.82 1.32
C VAL A 101 6.92 4.11 0.97
N MET A 102 7.33 4.23 -0.28
CA MET A 102 7.89 5.47 -0.83
C MET A 102 7.20 5.80 -2.14
N LEU A 103 7.07 7.09 -2.44
CA LEU A 103 6.54 7.55 -3.72
C LEU A 103 7.68 7.99 -4.62
N LYS A 104 7.57 7.62 -5.89
CA LYS A 104 8.43 8.14 -6.94
C LYS A 104 7.89 9.49 -7.41
N GLU A 105 8.73 10.25 -8.11
CA GLU A 105 8.32 11.55 -8.64
C GLU A 105 7.13 11.46 -9.59
N ASN A 106 7.02 10.36 -10.33
CA ASN A 106 5.90 10.15 -11.26
C ASN A 106 4.60 9.73 -10.57
N GLY A 107 4.64 9.56 -9.24
CA GLY A 107 3.46 9.16 -8.46
C GLY A 107 3.33 7.67 -8.24
N ASP A 108 4.18 6.85 -8.84
CA ASP A 108 4.17 5.42 -8.57
C ASP A 108 4.70 5.14 -7.17
N LEU A 109 4.34 3.98 -6.64
CA LEU A 109 4.61 3.64 -5.26
C LEU A 109 5.57 2.44 -5.21
N THR A 110 6.56 2.52 -4.33
CA THR A 110 7.41 1.39 -4.00
C THR A 110 7.03 0.90 -2.61
N LEU A 111 6.60 -0.34 -2.53
CA LEU A 111 6.24 -1.00 -1.27
C LEU A 111 7.35 -2.00 -0.92
N ARG A 112 7.91 -1.86 0.27
CA ARG A 112 8.87 -2.83 0.77
C ARG A 112 8.24 -3.60 1.91
N GLY A 113 8.06 -4.90 1.71
CA GLY A 113 7.59 -5.82 2.75
C GLY A 113 8.78 -6.55 3.34
N TYR A 114 8.80 -6.74 4.66
CA TYR A 114 9.94 -7.37 5.32
C TYR A 114 9.53 -8.04 6.63
N VAL A 115 10.40 -8.96 7.07
CA VAL A 115 10.30 -9.61 8.37
C VAL A 115 11.57 -9.22 9.14
N GLY A 116 11.39 -8.69 10.33
CA GLY A 116 12.51 -8.27 11.15
C GLY A 116 13.02 -6.90 10.78
N VAL A 117 13.97 -6.82 9.85
CA VAL A 117 14.60 -5.56 9.44
C VAL A 117 14.38 -5.29 7.96
N PRO A 118 14.28 -4.00 7.54
CA PRO A 118 13.97 -3.66 6.16
C PRO A 118 14.97 -4.20 5.13
N THR A 119 16.23 -4.40 5.50
CA THR A 119 17.25 -4.93 4.59
C THR A 119 16.97 -6.35 4.13
N LEU A 120 16.14 -7.09 4.84
CA LEU A 120 15.75 -8.45 4.49
C LEU A 120 14.44 -8.51 3.74
N GLY A 121 13.99 -7.38 3.21
CA GLY A 121 12.71 -7.29 2.54
C GLY A 121 12.77 -7.43 1.04
N ARG A 122 11.61 -7.27 0.44
CA ARG A 122 11.42 -7.33 -1.01
C ARG A 122 10.54 -6.16 -1.45
N ASN A 123 10.90 -5.56 -2.58
CA ASN A 123 10.14 -4.44 -3.14
C ASN A 123 9.07 -4.94 -4.09
N SER A 124 7.93 -4.26 -4.04
CA SER A 124 6.87 -4.36 -5.04
C SER A 124 6.60 -2.96 -5.57
N PHE A 125 6.34 -2.86 -6.85
CA PHE A 125 6.14 -1.56 -7.50
C PHE A 125 4.69 -1.46 -7.97
N TRP A 126 3.96 -0.50 -7.39
CA TRP A 126 2.57 -0.26 -7.74
C TRP A 126 2.48 0.97 -8.62
N THR A 127 1.73 0.86 -9.70
CA THR A 127 1.55 1.96 -10.65
C THR A 127 0.33 2.78 -10.29
N ARG A 128 0.49 4.09 -10.14
CA ARG A 128 -0.64 4.97 -9.85
C ARG A 128 -1.59 5.00 -11.04
N ILE A 129 -2.86 4.78 -10.75
CA ILE A 129 -3.91 4.88 -11.76
C ILE A 129 -4.38 6.32 -11.82
N LYS A 130 -4.38 6.89 -13.01
CA LYS A 130 -4.94 8.24 -13.21
C LYS A 130 -6.45 8.13 -13.36
N GLU A 131 -7.14 8.99 -12.62
CA GLU A 131 -8.59 8.99 -12.60
C GLU A 131 -9.16 10.30 -13.12
#